data_be015b6c7743e89d66f7eb7d5b8f78b2
#
_entry.id   be015b6c7743e89d66f7eb7d5b8f78b2
#
_cell.length_a   1.000
_cell.length_b   1.000
_cell.length_c   1.000
_cell.angle_alpha   90.00
_cell.angle_beta   90.00
_cell.angle_gamma   90.00
#
_symmetry.space_group_name_H-M   'P 1'
#
loop_
_entity.id
_entity.type
_entity.pdbx_description
1 polymer ?
#
loop_
_entity_poly.entity_id
_entity_poly.type
_entity_poly.pdbx_seq_one_letter_code
_entity_poly.pdbx_strand_id
1 'polypeptide(L)'
;LVPPEGAPVGALMRQLLASKPPLLLPEDGRFIPALAASQRFCEMRIMDYVNQIDLESQTQFAAITVALGDGRHFVAFRGTDGTLVGWKEDFNMAFTCPVPAQRLAAHYAASAMLRFPGEFLLGGHSKGGNLAVYAAAFCPAALQERIAAVYNNDGPGFDAEVIALPGYQRICARVQTFVPQSSIVGMLLEHEEAYTIIHSTGDGFGQHNLYTWEVLRDRFVTLETVTNGSRFLDRTLKQWLAGLEPEQRERTIDTVYHMLCETNAETLHELKENRFSRALALLRSAKGLDEDTRKLLVHAAGVFFRSAGRSLKQARVPDDEKTTEAGLNIIPPRFFV
;
A
#
# COMPACT_ATOMS: atom_id res chain seq x y z
N LEU A 1 0.78 -22.24 14.71
CA LEU A 1 0.48 -21.43 15.90
C LEU A 1 1.78 -20.83 16.43
N VAL A 2 1.80 -19.53 16.70
CA VAL A 2 2.93 -18.86 17.35
C VAL A 2 2.88 -19.23 18.85
N PRO A 3 4.02 -19.66 19.46
CA PRO A 3 4.05 -19.95 20.90
C PRO A 3 3.75 -18.70 21.73
N PRO A 4 3.25 -18.84 22.98
CA PRO A 4 2.90 -17.70 23.83
C PRO A 4 4.06 -16.71 24.06
N GLU A 5 5.28 -17.22 24.14
CA GLU A 5 6.53 -16.45 24.26
C GLU A 5 7.00 -15.84 22.94
N GLY A 6 6.27 -16.07 21.84
CA GLY A 6 6.63 -15.68 20.50
C GLY A 6 7.73 -16.55 19.88
N ALA A 7 8.02 -16.33 18.59
CA ALA A 7 9.06 -17.04 17.86
C ALA A 7 10.16 -16.04 17.39
N PRO A 8 11.45 -16.31 17.68
CA PRO A 8 12.53 -15.43 17.25
C PRO A 8 12.58 -15.30 15.72
N VAL A 9 12.67 -14.06 15.22
CA VAL A 9 12.73 -13.77 13.78
C VAL A 9 13.87 -14.52 13.09
N GLY A 10 15.07 -14.52 13.69
CA GLY A 10 16.22 -15.25 13.15
C GLY A 10 16.00 -16.73 13.02
N ALA A 11 15.32 -17.37 13.99
CA ALA A 11 14.99 -18.80 13.93
C ALA A 11 14.00 -19.10 12.80
N LEU A 12 12.94 -18.29 12.66
CA LEU A 12 11.96 -18.42 11.59
C LEU A 12 12.58 -18.24 10.21
N MET A 13 13.46 -17.23 10.05
CA MET A 13 14.14 -17.00 8.78
C MET A 13 15.08 -18.13 8.40
N ARG A 14 15.82 -18.73 9.35
CA ARG A 14 16.62 -19.94 9.11
C ARG A 14 15.78 -21.14 8.71
N GLN A 15 14.64 -21.33 9.36
CA GLN A 15 13.70 -22.39 9.00
C GLN A 15 13.14 -22.19 7.60
N LEU A 16 12.78 -20.94 7.26
CA LEU A 16 12.30 -20.57 5.92
C LEU A 16 13.35 -20.89 4.86
N LEU A 17 14.60 -20.50 5.06
CA LEU A 17 15.70 -20.81 4.15
C LEU A 17 15.90 -22.32 3.95
N ALA A 18 15.77 -23.12 5.01
CA ALA A 18 15.89 -24.57 4.95
C ALA A 18 14.76 -25.22 4.13
N SER A 19 13.55 -24.66 4.17
CA SER A 19 12.38 -25.15 3.42
C SER A 19 12.39 -24.77 1.93
N LYS A 20 13.26 -23.84 1.51
CA LYS A 20 13.40 -23.35 0.13
C LYS A 20 12.05 -22.96 -0.51
N PRO A 21 11.25 -22.09 0.10
CA PRO A 21 9.99 -21.68 -0.48
C PRO A 21 10.20 -20.86 -1.76
N PRO A 22 9.21 -20.76 -2.63
CA PRO A 22 9.24 -19.78 -3.70
C PRO A 22 9.34 -18.37 -3.09
N LEU A 23 10.22 -17.55 -3.66
CA LEU A 23 10.39 -16.16 -3.26
C LEU A 23 9.32 -15.30 -3.93
N LEU A 24 8.77 -14.32 -3.21
CA LEU A 24 7.84 -13.34 -3.77
C LEU A 24 8.56 -12.35 -4.68
N LEU A 25 9.73 -11.90 -4.23
CA LEU A 25 10.61 -11.01 -4.98
C LEU A 25 12.03 -11.62 -5.05
N PRO A 26 12.78 -11.41 -6.15
CA PRO A 26 14.15 -11.91 -6.28
C PRO A 26 15.06 -11.42 -5.14
N GLU A 27 14.83 -10.22 -4.64
CA GLU A 27 15.60 -9.57 -3.56
C GLU A 27 15.43 -10.27 -2.21
N ASP A 28 14.32 -10.99 -1.98
CA ASP A 28 14.09 -11.77 -0.77
C ASP A 28 15.22 -12.81 -0.54
N GLY A 29 15.82 -13.30 -1.63
CA GLY A 29 16.96 -14.21 -1.58
C GLY A 29 18.20 -13.62 -0.88
N ARG A 30 18.31 -12.30 -0.81
CA ARG A 30 19.36 -11.58 -0.07
C ARG A 30 18.87 -11.09 1.28
N PHE A 31 17.62 -10.64 1.34
CA PHE A 31 17.03 -10.04 2.52
C PHE A 31 16.83 -11.07 3.65
N ILE A 32 16.26 -12.24 3.36
CA ILE A 32 15.97 -13.28 4.36
C ILE A 32 17.24 -13.76 5.08
N PRO A 33 18.35 -14.11 4.38
CA PRO A 33 19.60 -14.43 5.06
C PRO A 33 20.18 -13.30 5.90
N ALA A 34 20.11 -12.05 5.39
CA ALA A 34 20.59 -10.88 6.12
C ALA A 34 19.77 -10.65 7.41
N LEU A 35 18.46 -10.78 7.34
CA LEU A 35 17.57 -10.67 8.48
C LEU A 35 17.85 -11.77 9.53
N ALA A 36 18.07 -13.02 9.07
CA ALA A 36 18.40 -14.15 9.92
C ALA A 36 19.72 -13.99 10.69
N ALA A 37 20.68 -13.29 10.09
CA ALA A 37 22.02 -13.04 10.65
C ALA A 37 22.14 -11.70 11.38
N SER A 38 21.16 -10.82 11.28
CA SER A 38 21.22 -9.47 11.84
C SER A 38 21.21 -9.50 13.36
N GLN A 39 22.22 -8.92 13.99
CA GLN A 39 22.29 -8.76 15.46
C GLN A 39 21.12 -7.92 16.00
N ARG A 40 20.61 -6.99 15.21
CA ARG A 40 19.50 -6.11 15.59
C ARG A 40 18.15 -6.81 15.51
N PHE A 41 17.92 -7.62 14.49
CA PHE A 41 16.57 -8.14 14.19
C PHE A 41 16.37 -9.63 14.54
N CYS A 42 17.45 -10.42 14.63
CA CYS A 42 17.33 -11.88 14.81
C CYS A 42 16.65 -12.28 16.12
N GLU A 43 16.83 -11.48 17.19
CA GLU A 43 16.26 -11.72 18.52
C GLU A 43 14.86 -11.11 18.71
N MET A 44 14.38 -10.28 17.80
CA MET A 44 13.00 -9.82 17.80
C MET A 44 12.07 -11.02 17.68
N ARG A 45 10.86 -10.94 18.24
CA ARG A 45 9.97 -12.09 18.33
C ARG A 45 8.65 -11.81 17.64
N ILE A 46 8.23 -12.69 16.74
CA ILE A 46 6.86 -12.67 16.21
C ILE A 46 5.96 -13.22 17.31
N MET A 47 5.06 -12.39 17.79
CA MET A 47 4.15 -12.68 18.91
C MET A 47 2.78 -13.15 18.43
N ASP A 48 2.36 -12.69 17.26
CA ASP A 48 1.08 -13.02 16.65
C ASP A 48 1.14 -12.94 15.13
N TYR A 49 0.26 -13.68 14.46
CA TYR A 49 0.18 -13.75 13.00
C TYR A 49 -1.23 -14.09 12.55
N VAL A 50 -1.68 -13.41 11.51
CA VAL A 50 -2.92 -13.73 10.81
C VAL A 50 -2.68 -13.66 9.30
N ASN A 51 -3.29 -14.57 8.55
CA ASN A 51 -3.38 -14.52 7.10
C ASN A 51 -4.75 -15.06 6.68
N GLN A 52 -5.53 -14.23 6.05
CA GLN A 52 -6.90 -14.53 5.64
C GLN A 52 -7.10 -14.08 4.19
N ILE A 53 -7.58 -15.01 3.38
CA ILE A 53 -8.04 -14.74 2.01
C ILE A 53 -9.46 -15.29 1.93
N ASP A 54 -10.40 -14.43 1.56
CA ASP A 54 -11.81 -14.77 1.44
C ASP A 54 -12.32 -14.21 0.09
N LEU A 55 -12.68 -15.12 -0.80
CA LEU A 55 -13.14 -14.81 -2.14
C LEU A 55 -14.58 -14.23 -2.13
N GLU A 56 -15.40 -14.66 -1.18
CA GLU A 56 -16.80 -14.23 -1.09
C GLU A 56 -16.89 -12.78 -0.62
N SER A 57 -16.16 -12.45 0.46
CA SER A 57 -16.07 -11.07 0.97
C SER A 57 -15.04 -10.21 0.24
N GLN A 58 -14.36 -10.74 -0.79
CA GLN A 58 -13.31 -10.08 -1.55
C GLN A 58 -12.20 -9.50 -0.64
N THR A 59 -11.79 -10.29 0.36
CA THR A 59 -10.87 -9.85 1.40
C THR A 59 -9.53 -10.55 1.27
N GLN A 60 -8.43 -9.77 1.30
CA GLN A 60 -7.07 -10.27 1.45
C GLN A 60 -6.40 -9.51 2.58
N PHE A 61 -6.21 -10.15 3.72
CA PHE A 61 -5.66 -9.55 4.93
C PHE A 61 -4.56 -10.40 5.54
N ALA A 62 -3.43 -9.80 5.89
CA ALA A 62 -2.42 -10.44 6.70
C ALA A 62 -1.70 -9.41 7.58
N ALA A 63 -1.38 -9.82 8.80
CA ALA A 63 -0.66 -9.00 9.75
C ALA A 63 0.20 -9.86 10.69
N ILE A 64 1.26 -9.25 11.22
CA ILE A 64 2.08 -9.82 12.28
C ILE A 64 2.26 -8.80 13.40
N THR A 65 2.44 -9.28 14.62
CA THR A 65 2.89 -8.47 15.76
C THR A 65 4.29 -8.92 16.15
N VAL A 66 5.23 -7.97 16.19
CA VAL A 66 6.64 -8.23 16.53
C VAL A 66 7.01 -7.48 17.79
N ALA A 67 7.53 -8.19 18.81
CA ALA A 67 8.17 -7.58 19.97
C ALA A 67 9.60 -7.17 19.61
N LEU A 68 9.93 -5.88 19.83
CA LEU A 68 11.20 -5.28 19.38
C LEU A 68 12.37 -5.51 20.36
N GLY A 69 12.07 -6.03 21.56
CA GLY A 69 13.09 -6.30 22.60
C GLY A 69 13.33 -5.13 23.55
N ASP A 70 12.79 -3.96 23.30
CA ASP A 70 12.88 -2.75 24.14
C ASP A 70 11.55 -2.43 24.88
N GLY A 71 10.62 -3.36 24.91
CA GLY A 71 9.29 -3.19 25.49
C GLY A 71 8.24 -2.66 24.54
N ARG A 72 8.62 -2.29 23.31
CA ARG A 72 7.71 -1.86 22.25
C ARG A 72 7.32 -3.01 21.34
N HIS A 73 6.19 -2.85 20.65
CA HIS A 73 5.69 -3.79 19.66
C HIS A 73 5.50 -3.10 18.30
N PHE A 74 5.77 -3.83 17.23
CA PHE A 74 5.48 -3.39 15.86
C PHE A 74 4.38 -4.26 15.27
N VAL A 75 3.29 -3.66 14.82
CA VAL A 75 2.25 -4.33 14.04
C VAL A 75 2.50 -4.03 12.57
N ALA A 76 2.88 -5.05 11.82
CA ALA A 76 3.11 -4.96 10.39
C ALA A 76 1.92 -5.51 9.61
N PHE A 77 1.35 -4.68 8.73
CA PHE A 77 0.29 -5.08 7.80
C PHE A 77 0.87 -5.35 6.42
N ARG A 78 0.53 -6.50 5.85
CA ARG A 78 0.95 -6.87 4.51
C ARG A 78 0.11 -6.11 3.47
N GLY A 79 0.77 -5.64 2.43
CA GLY A 79 0.12 -5.15 1.22
C GLY A 79 -0.49 -6.26 0.38
N THR A 80 -0.86 -5.93 -0.84
CA THR A 80 -1.47 -6.86 -1.80
C THR A 80 -0.47 -7.92 -2.24
N ASP A 81 -0.90 -9.17 -2.29
CA ASP A 81 -0.05 -10.33 -2.61
C ASP A 81 -0.01 -10.68 -4.11
N GLY A 82 -0.56 -9.82 -4.97
CA GLY A 82 -0.64 -10.04 -6.43
C GLY A 82 -1.83 -10.88 -6.87
N THR A 83 -2.67 -11.40 -5.96
CA THR A 83 -3.92 -12.08 -6.30
C THR A 83 -4.94 -11.09 -6.88
N LEU A 84 -5.83 -11.59 -7.75
CA LEU A 84 -6.91 -10.77 -8.30
C LEU A 84 -7.86 -10.26 -7.20
N VAL A 85 -8.07 -11.04 -6.14
CA VAL A 85 -8.87 -10.64 -4.98
C VAL A 85 -8.25 -9.46 -4.24
N GLY A 86 -6.94 -9.50 -3.98
CA GLY A 86 -6.23 -8.39 -3.38
C GLY A 86 -6.30 -7.13 -4.22
N TRP A 87 -6.15 -7.25 -5.53
CA TRP A 87 -6.31 -6.14 -6.47
C TRP A 87 -7.73 -5.57 -6.49
N LYS A 88 -8.74 -6.44 -6.43
CA LYS A 88 -10.14 -5.99 -6.34
C LYS A 88 -10.38 -5.16 -5.08
N GLU A 89 -9.86 -5.62 -3.94
CA GLU A 89 -9.97 -4.88 -2.68
C GLU A 89 -9.24 -3.53 -2.73
N ASP A 90 -8.04 -3.46 -3.36
CA ASP A 90 -7.32 -2.21 -3.57
C ASP A 90 -8.13 -1.20 -4.41
N PHE A 91 -8.75 -1.66 -5.48
CA PHE A 91 -9.64 -0.81 -6.27
C PHE A 91 -10.87 -0.36 -5.49
N ASN A 92 -11.45 -1.25 -4.67
CA ASN A 92 -12.59 -0.90 -3.83
C ASN A 92 -12.25 0.23 -2.84
N MET A 93 -11.00 0.30 -2.35
CA MET A 93 -10.55 1.38 -1.47
C MET A 93 -10.66 2.77 -2.10
N ALA A 94 -10.71 2.87 -3.43
CA ALA A 94 -10.87 4.15 -4.13
C ALA A 94 -12.30 4.73 -4.04
N PHE A 95 -13.29 3.97 -3.57
CA PHE A 95 -14.69 4.42 -3.47
C PHE A 95 -15.45 3.84 -2.29
N THR A 96 -14.85 2.94 -1.52
CA THR A 96 -15.45 2.34 -0.32
C THR A 96 -14.48 2.43 0.85
N CYS A 97 -14.89 3.09 1.91
CA CYS A 97 -14.18 3.07 3.20
C CYS A 97 -15.22 2.88 4.31
N PRO A 98 -15.08 1.85 5.16
CA PRO A 98 -14.00 0.88 5.16
C PRO A 98 -14.23 -0.34 4.24
N VAL A 99 -13.16 -0.81 3.60
CA VAL A 99 -13.11 -2.15 3.03
C VAL A 99 -12.93 -3.22 4.14
N PRO A 100 -13.22 -4.51 3.87
CA PRO A 100 -13.10 -5.57 4.88
C PRO A 100 -11.73 -5.64 5.55
N ALA A 101 -10.62 -5.55 4.80
CA ALA A 101 -9.27 -5.59 5.36
C ALA A 101 -8.98 -4.44 6.32
N GLN A 102 -9.54 -3.23 6.11
CA GLN A 102 -9.40 -2.11 7.03
C GLN A 102 -10.07 -2.40 8.38
N ARG A 103 -11.27 -2.99 8.39
CA ARG A 103 -11.95 -3.41 9.63
C ARG A 103 -11.15 -4.47 10.37
N LEU A 104 -10.62 -5.45 9.66
CA LEU A 104 -9.76 -6.49 10.22
C LEU A 104 -8.48 -5.89 10.80
N ALA A 105 -7.87 -4.91 10.12
CA ALA A 105 -6.67 -4.23 10.61
C ALA A 105 -6.91 -3.48 11.93
N ALA A 106 -8.02 -2.73 12.04
CA ALA A 106 -8.39 -2.05 13.27
C ALA A 106 -8.65 -3.04 14.42
N HIS A 107 -9.36 -4.13 14.14
CA HIS A 107 -9.62 -5.19 15.12
C HIS A 107 -8.33 -5.89 15.56
N TYR A 108 -7.45 -6.25 14.63
CA TYR A 108 -6.18 -6.90 14.92
C TYR A 108 -5.27 -6.02 15.77
N ALA A 109 -5.09 -4.75 15.40
CA ALA A 109 -4.27 -3.81 16.16
C ALA A 109 -4.82 -3.60 17.59
N ALA A 110 -6.13 -3.41 17.74
CA ALA A 110 -6.76 -3.28 19.05
C ALA A 110 -6.56 -4.53 19.90
N SER A 111 -6.74 -5.73 19.32
CA SER A 111 -6.53 -7.01 20.00
C SER A 111 -5.07 -7.19 20.44
N ALA A 112 -4.10 -6.84 19.59
CA ALA A 112 -2.70 -6.86 19.93
C ALA A 112 -2.37 -5.92 21.09
N MET A 113 -2.89 -4.68 21.05
CA MET A 113 -2.69 -3.69 22.13
C MET A 113 -3.36 -4.08 23.45
N LEU A 114 -4.48 -4.80 23.43
CA LEU A 114 -5.10 -5.33 24.64
C LEU A 114 -4.32 -6.51 25.21
N ARG A 115 -3.67 -7.31 24.37
CA ARG A 115 -2.94 -8.51 24.76
C ARG A 115 -1.52 -8.23 25.24
N PHE A 116 -0.84 -7.27 24.62
CA PHE A 116 0.56 -6.97 24.93
C PHE A 116 0.69 -5.58 25.56
N PRO A 117 1.56 -5.42 26.61
CA PRO A 117 1.81 -4.12 27.24
C PRO A 117 2.75 -3.26 26.39
N GLY A 118 2.96 -1.99 26.81
CA GLY A 118 3.94 -1.08 26.21
C GLY A 118 3.40 -0.27 25.05
N GLU A 119 4.30 0.41 24.35
CA GLU A 119 4.01 1.24 23.19
C GLU A 119 3.98 0.42 21.90
N PHE A 120 3.23 0.92 20.93
CA PHE A 120 3.07 0.30 19.63
C PHE A 120 3.53 1.21 18.49
N LEU A 121 4.17 0.59 17.52
CA LEU A 121 4.41 1.12 16.19
C LEU A 121 3.54 0.32 15.22
N LEU A 122 2.87 0.99 14.30
CA LEU A 122 2.09 0.35 13.25
C LEU A 122 2.74 0.69 11.90
N GLY A 123 2.67 -0.21 10.93
CA GLY A 123 3.19 0.14 9.61
C GLY A 123 2.92 -0.93 8.56
N GLY A 124 3.14 -0.53 7.32
CA GLY A 124 3.02 -1.42 6.17
C GLY A 124 3.43 -0.73 4.88
N HIS A 125 3.41 -1.48 3.80
CA HIS A 125 3.70 -1.01 2.45
C HIS A 125 2.46 -1.15 1.58
N SER A 126 2.25 -0.23 0.65
CA SER A 126 1.12 -0.26 -0.27
C SER A 126 -0.22 -0.28 0.49
N LYS A 127 -1.15 -1.17 0.17
CA LYS A 127 -2.36 -1.40 0.97
C LYS A 127 -2.06 -1.52 2.46
N GLY A 128 -0.97 -2.22 2.84
CA GLY A 128 -0.58 -2.38 4.25
C GLY A 128 -0.28 -1.05 4.96
N GLY A 129 0.25 -0.05 4.25
CA GLY A 129 0.44 1.31 4.75
C GLY A 129 -0.88 1.99 5.09
N ASN A 130 -1.86 1.93 4.18
CA ASN A 130 -3.21 2.42 4.41
C ASN A 130 -3.88 1.68 5.58
N LEU A 131 -3.75 0.33 5.64
CA LEU A 131 -4.28 -0.46 6.75
C LEU A 131 -3.70 -0.04 8.11
N ALA A 132 -2.41 0.31 8.16
CA ALA A 132 -1.75 0.78 9.38
C ALA A 132 -2.34 2.11 9.86
N VAL A 133 -2.53 3.07 8.95
CA VAL A 133 -3.14 4.37 9.26
C VAL A 133 -4.60 4.18 9.67
N TYR A 134 -5.37 3.37 8.93
CA TYR A 134 -6.76 3.07 9.26
C TYR A 134 -6.87 2.43 10.65
N ALA A 135 -6.05 1.41 10.94
CA ALA A 135 -6.05 0.73 12.23
C ALA A 135 -5.76 1.70 13.39
N ALA A 136 -4.78 2.60 13.22
CA ALA A 136 -4.48 3.62 14.20
C ALA A 136 -5.62 4.63 14.40
N ALA A 137 -6.26 5.07 13.31
CA ALA A 137 -7.33 6.06 13.36
C ALA A 137 -8.62 5.50 13.99
N PHE A 138 -8.92 4.22 13.79
CA PHE A 138 -10.20 3.61 14.14
C PHE A 138 -10.14 2.65 15.35
N CYS A 139 -8.98 2.45 15.97
CA CYS A 139 -8.95 1.79 17.27
C CYS A 139 -9.50 2.71 18.39
N PRO A 140 -9.93 2.13 19.53
CA PRO A 140 -10.41 2.92 20.66
C PRO A 140 -9.43 4.03 21.09
N ALA A 141 -9.93 5.22 21.43
CA ALA A 141 -9.12 6.39 21.77
C ALA A 141 -8.05 6.10 22.85
N ALA A 142 -8.40 5.34 23.88
CA ALA A 142 -7.46 4.94 24.93
C ALA A 142 -6.29 4.08 24.41
N LEU A 143 -6.49 3.31 23.32
CA LEU A 143 -5.44 2.55 22.69
C LEU A 143 -4.60 3.41 21.74
N GLN A 144 -5.20 4.44 21.14
CA GLN A 144 -4.46 5.40 20.31
C GLN A 144 -3.34 6.10 21.08
N GLU A 145 -3.48 6.31 22.39
CA GLU A 145 -2.45 6.92 23.24
C GLU A 145 -1.19 6.06 23.33
N ARG A 146 -1.31 4.75 23.11
CA ARG A 146 -0.20 3.80 23.11
C ARG A 146 0.49 3.66 21.74
N ILE A 147 0.00 4.32 20.70
CA ILE A 147 0.61 4.30 19.37
C ILE A 147 1.64 5.42 19.30
N ALA A 148 2.92 5.06 19.28
CA ALA A 148 4.02 6.02 19.21
C ALA A 148 4.23 6.58 17.79
N ALA A 149 4.10 5.74 16.75
CA ALA A 149 4.21 6.15 15.36
C ALA A 149 3.45 5.19 14.42
N VAL A 150 3.09 5.69 13.25
CA VAL A 150 2.48 4.94 12.16
C VAL A 150 3.28 5.17 10.88
N TYR A 151 3.74 4.10 10.23
CA TYR A 151 4.56 4.16 9.02
C TYR A 151 3.73 3.74 7.80
N ASN A 152 3.45 4.69 6.92
CA ASN A 152 2.79 4.46 5.65
C ASN A 152 3.86 4.51 4.53
N ASN A 153 4.25 3.35 4.01
CA ASN A 153 5.23 3.26 2.93
C ASN A 153 4.50 3.10 1.59
N ASP A 154 4.35 4.19 0.86
CA ASP A 154 3.73 4.26 -0.47
C ASP A 154 2.32 3.64 -0.53
N GLY A 155 1.56 3.77 0.57
CA GLY A 155 0.15 3.37 0.62
C GLY A 155 -0.77 4.54 0.27
N PRO A 156 -1.94 4.28 -0.30
CA PRO A 156 -2.92 5.32 -0.61
C PRO A 156 -3.44 6.02 0.64
N GLY A 157 -3.87 7.27 0.47
CA GLY A 157 -4.52 8.07 1.50
C GLY A 157 -5.99 7.68 1.74
N PHE A 158 -6.80 8.67 2.12
CA PHE A 158 -8.20 8.49 2.45
C PHE A 158 -9.07 9.58 1.82
N ASP A 159 -10.38 9.38 1.81
CA ASP A 159 -11.33 10.44 1.46
C ASP A 159 -11.34 11.53 2.54
N ALA A 160 -11.68 12.75 2.15
CA ALA A 160 -11.73 13.91 3.04
C ALA A 160 -12.64 13.68 4.26
N GLU A 161 -13.72 12.91 4.09
CA GLU A 161 -14.64 12.54 5.19
C GLU A 161 -13.94 11.72 6.26
N VAL A 162 -13.11 10.76 5.88
CA VAL A 162 -12.32 9.92 6.80
C VAL A 162 -11.25 10.75 7.51
N ILE A 163 -10.56 11.61 6.77
CA ILE A 163 -9.54 12.51 7.30
C ILE A 163 -10.13 13.44 8.37
N ALA A 164 -11.34 13.95 8.16
CA ALA A 164 -12.01 14.84 9.11
C ALA A 164 -12.45 14.16 10.42
N LEU A 165 -12.42 12.83 10.49
CA LEU A 165 -12.86 12.12 11.70
C LEU A 165 -11.92 12.37 12.89
N PRO A 166 -12.46 12.54 14.11
CA PRO A 166 -11.66 12.80 15.31
C PRO A 166 -10.59 11.73 15.59
N GLY A 167 -10.85 10.48 15.21
CA GLY A 167 -9.89 9.38 15.36
C GLY A 167 -8.66 9.56 14.49
N TYR A 168 -8.84 9.96 13.23
CA TYR A 168 -7.74 10.28 12.32
C TYR A 168 -6.95 11.49 12.80
N GLN A 169 -7.64 12.58 13.16
CA GLN A 169 -7.01 13.82 13.62
C GLN A 169 -6.14 13.61 14.86
N ARG A 170 -6.53 12.71 15.79
CA ARG A 170 -5.72 12.39 16.97
C ARG A 170 -4.40 11.70 16.64
N ILE A 171 -4.33 10.92 15.55
CA ILE A 171 -3.11 10.19 15.19
C ILE A 171 -2.30 10.87 14.07
N CYS A 172 -2.85 11.85 13.36
CA CYS A 172 -2.26 12.46 12.18
C CYS A 172 -0.80 12.90 12.40
N ALA A 173 -0.51 13.57 13.52
CA ALA A 173 0.86 14.02 13.85
C ALA A 173 1.87 12.86 14.11
N ARG A 174 1.40 11.63 14.26
CA ARG A 174 2.22 10.42 14.45
C ARG A 174 2.33 9.58 13.18
N VAL A 175 1.63 9.96 12.11
CA VAL A 175 1.74 9.30 10.81
C VAL A 175 2.98 9.81 10.07
N GLN A 176 3.78 8.91 9.59
CA GLN A 176 4.96 9.16 8.76
C GLN A 176 4.75 8.46 7.41
N THR A 177 4.42 9.25 6.40
CA THR A 177 4.19 8.77 5.04
C THR A 177 5.45 8.98 4.19
N PHE A 178 5.91 7.91 3.56
CA PHE A 178 7.04 7.88 2.66
C PHE A 178 6.57 7.49 1.26
N VAL A 179 6.97 8.27 0.26
CA VAL A 179 6.61 8.00 -1.15
C VAL A 179 7.85 8.13 -2.03
N PRO A 180 8.04 7.26 -3.04
CA PRO A 180 9.13 7.45 -4.00
C PRO A 180 8.83 8.65 -4.91
N GLN A 181 9.89 9.21 -5.55
CA GLN A 181 9.77 10.42 -6.37
C GLN A 181 8.78 10.31 -7.54
N SER A 182 8.51 9.12 -8.03
CA SER A 182 7.50 8.87 -9.06
C SER A 182 6.36 7.97 -8.55
N SER A 183 5.98 8.17 -7.27
CA SER A 183 4.87 7.43 -6.67
C SER A 183 3.59 7.57 -7.50
N ILE A 184 2.89 6.45 -7.62
CA ILE A 184 1.54 6.35 -8.21
C ILE A 184 0.57 5.99 -7.10
N VAL A 185 0.86 4.92 -6.34
CA VAL A 185 -0.02 4.37 -5.31
C VAL A 185 -0.13 5.32 -4.13
N GLY A 186 0.99 5.78 -3.58
CA GLY A 186 1.03 6.68 -2.44
C GLY A 186 0.51 8.09 -2.72
N MET A 187 0.22 8.41 -3.98
CA MET A 187 -0.41 9.69 -4.36
C MET A 187 -1.92 9.56 -4.58
N LEU A 188 -2.48 8.35 -4.44
CA LEU A 188 -3.93 8.14 -4.56
C LEU A 188 -4.65 8.64 -3.31
N LEU A 189 -5.81 9.26 -3.50
CA LEU A 189 -6.63 9.85 -2.45
C LEU A 189 -5.93 11.03 -1.75
N GLU A 190 -6.38 11.40 -0.55
CA GLU A 190 -5.86 12.55 0.19
C GLU A 190 -5.02 12.12 1.39
N HIS A 191 -4.00 12.90 1.69
CA HIS A 191 -3.17 12.81 2.88
C HIS A 191 -3.23 14.12 3.64
N GLU A 192 -3.51 14.10 4.94
CA GLU A 192 -3.45 15.29 5.80
C GLU A 192 -2.02 15.50 6.32
N GLU A 193 -1.33 14.40 6.60
CA GLU A 193 0.05 14.42 7.06
C GLU A 193 1.02 14.81 5.94
N ALA A 194 2.13 15.44 6.31
CA ALA A 194 3.22 15.66 5.38
C ALA A 194 3.91 14.35 5.01
N TYR A 195 4.16 14.13 3.72
CA TYR A 195 4.90 12.96 3.24
C TYR A 195 6.37 13.31 2.95
N THR A 196 7.24 12.33 3.14
CA THR A 196 8.67 12.41 2.81
C THR A 196 8.92 11.72 1.48
N ILE A 197 9.57 12.42 0.54
CA ILE A 197 9.87 11.89 -0.78
C ILE A 197 11.20 11.14 -0.72
N ILE A 198 11.19 9.87 -1.09
CA ILE A 198 12.34 8.97 -1.07
C ILE A 198 12.92 8.83 -2.47
N HIS A 199 14.26 8.91 -2.58
CA HIS A 199 14.93 8.55 -3.82
C HIS A 199 14.86 7.05 -4.06
N SER A 200 14.32 6.66 -5.22
CA SER A 200 14.27 5.28 -5.68
C SER A 200 15.10 5.13 -6.95
N THR A 201 15.85 4.04 -7.05
CA THR A 201 16.61 3.65 -8.24
C THR A 201 15.76 2.91 -9.29
N GLY A 202 14.50 2.61 -8.96
CA GLY A 202 13.55 1.99 -9.88
C GLY A 202 12.98 2.98 -10.89
N ASP A 203 12.36 2.45 -11.94
CA ASP A 203 11.68 3.23 -12.97
C ASP A 203 10.16 3.04 -12.93
N GLY A 204 9.41 4.12 -13.13
CA GLY A 204 7.97 4.11 -13.24
C GLY A 204 7.32 3.37 -12.05
N PHE A 205 6.47 2.37 -12.32
CA PHE A 205 5.84 1.56 -11.27
C PHE A 205 6.83 0.71 -10.46
N GLY A 206 8.04 0.45 -10.99
CA GLY A 206 9.11 -0.26 -10.26
C GLY A 206 9.57 0.46 -9.00
N GLN A 207 9.33 1.77 -8.88
CA GLN A 207 9.65 2.54 -7.67
C GLN A 207 8.75 2.19 -6.48
N HIS A 208 7.61 1.54 -6.71
CA HIS A 208 6.75 1.01 -5.66
C HIS A 208 7.42 -0.15 -4.89
N ASN A 209 8.44 -0.80 -5.47
CA ASN A 209 9.21 -1.83 -4.79
C ASN A 209 10.18 -1.19 -3.77
N LEU A 210 9.98 -1.45 -2.49
CA LEU A 210 10.81 -0.93 -1.40
C LEU A 210 12.30 -1.25 -1.54
N TYR A 211 12.66 -2.35 -2.21
CA TYR A 211 14.07 -2.72 -2.46
C TYR A 211 14.80 -1.77 -3.41
N THR A 212 14.07 -0.91 -4.11
CA THR A 212 14.65 0.15 -4.98
C THR A 212 14.85 1.47 -4.24
N TRP A 213 14.37 1.59 -3.00
CA TRP A 213 14.49 2.80 -2.20
C TRP A 213 15.91 2.94 -1.66
N GLU A 214 16.53 4.06 -1.92
CA GLU A 214 17.92 4.26 -1.56
C GLU A 214 18.08 4.57 -0.07
N VAL A 215 18.97 3.81 0.58
CA VAL A 215 19.30 3.94 1.99
C VAL A 215 20.76 4.34 2.12
N LEU A 216 21.02 5.44 2.84
CA LEU A 216 22.34 5.87 3.19
C LEU A 216 22.55 5.71 4.70
N ARG A 217 23.33 4.72 5.12
CA ARG A 217 23.57 4.34 6.52
C ARG A 217 22.26 3.93 7.22
N ASP A 218 21.68 4.83 8.02
CA ASP A 218 20.53 4.61 8.90
C ASP A 218 19.25 5.33 8.44
N ARG A 219 19.26 5.92 7.23
CA ARG A 219 18.15 6.75 6.73
C ARG A 219 17.94 6.59 5.24
N PHE A 220 16.76 6.93 4.78
CA PHE A 220 16.47 7.08 3.36
C PHE A 220 17.15 8.31 2.77
N VAL A 221 17.57 8.21 1.51
CA VAL A 221 17.90 9.38 0.70
C VAL A 221 16.61 10.08 0.30
N THR A 222 16.47 11.36 0.64
CA THR A 222 15.25 12.13 0.45
C THR A 222 15.39 13.18 -0.64
N LEU A 223 14.28 13.54 -1.28
CA LEU A 223 14.17 14.55 -2.31
C LEU A 223 13.16 15.63 -1.90
N GLU A 224 13.26 16.82 -2.49
CA GLU A 224 12.35 17.94 -2.17
C GLU A 224 11.00 17.83 -2.90
N THR A 225 10.98 17.24 -4.10
CA THR A 225 9.77 17.20 -4.93
C THR A 225 9.59 15.85 -5.62
N VAL A 226 8.31 15.47 -5.82
CA VAL A 226 7.95 14.37 -6.72
C VAL A 226 8.11 14.79 -8.18
N THR A 227 8.29 13.81 -9.07
CA THR A 227 8.46 14.07 -10.51
C THR A 227 7.20 14.68 -11.13
N ASN A 228 7.37 15.39 -12.24
CA ASN A 228 6.25 15.92 -13.01
C ASN A 228 5.31 14.82 -13.52
N GLY A 229 5.84 13.62 -13.82
CA GLY A 229 5.06 12.45 -14.20
C GLY A 229 4.13 11.97 -13.10
N SER A 230 4.61 11.92 -11.85
CA SER A 230 3.80 11.57 -10.69
C SER A 230 2.67 12.58 -10.48
N ARG A 231 2.99 13.87 -10.49
CA ARG A 231 1.98 14.95 -10.40
C ARG A 231 0.95 14.93 -11.52
N PHE A 232 1.36 14.59 -12.74
CA PHE A 232 0.45 14.41 -13.87
C PHE A 232 -0.52 13.26 -13.65
N LEU A 233 -0.01 12.11 -13.24
CA LEU A 233 -0.84 10.92 -13.03
C LEU A 233 -1.81 11.08 -11.86
N ASP A 234 -1.35 11.65 -10.73
CA ASP A 234 -2.20 11.98 -9.58
C ASP A 234 -3.40 12.85 -10.00
N ARG A 235 -3.13 13.97 -10.67
CA ARG A 235 -4.21 14.84 -11.18
C ARG A 235 -5.15 14.11 -12.13
N THR A 236 -4.62 13.27 -13.01
CA THR A 236 -5.42 12.52 -13.98
C THR A 236 -6.36 11.55 -13.28
N LEU A 237 -5.83 10.79 -12.31
CA LEU A 237 -6.62 9.81 -11.54
C LEU A 237 -7.67 10.49 -10.65
N LYS A 238 -7.30 11.54 -9.93
CA LYS A 238 -8.25 12.34 -9.14
C LYS A 238 -9.38 12.91 -9.99
N GLN A 239 -9.05 13.50 -11.15
CA GLN A 239 -10.06 14.03 -12.07
C GLN A 239 -10.91 12.96 -12.72
N TRP A 240 -10.35 11.77 -12.96
CA TRP A 240 -11.09 10.63 -13.48
C TRP A 240 -12.09 10.11 -12.44
N LEU A 241 -11.64 9.87 -11.21
CA LEU A 241 -12.51 9.44 -10.11
C LEU A 241 -13.62 10.46 -9.84
N ALA A 242 -13.29 11.75 -9.78
CA ALA A 242 -14.26 12.82 -9.59
C ALA A 242 -15.25 12.98 -10.76
N GLY A 243 -14.92 12.47 -11.95
CA GLY A 243 -15.77 12.54 -13.14
C GLY A 243 -16.74 11.36 -13.29
N LEU A 244 -16.76 10.43 -12.35
CA LEU A 244 -17.65 9.27 -12.30
C LEU A 244 -18.46 9.32 -11.01
N GLU A 245 -19.77 9.03 -11.10
CA GLU A 245 -20.60 8.81 -9.90
C GLU A 245 -20.15 7.57 -9.14
N PRO A 246 -20.34 7.49 -7.79
CA PRO A 246 -19.89 6.35 -6.99
C PRO A 246 -20.31 4.99 -7.56
N GLU A 247 -21.55 4.84 -7.97
CA GLU A 247 -22.10 3.61 -8.54
C GLU A 247 -21.47 3.29 -9.91
N GLN A 248 -21.06 4.31 -10.67
CA GLN A 248 -20.36 4.12 -11.95
C GLN A 248 -18.93 3.63 -11.73
N ARG A 249 -18.25 4.13 -10.69
CA ARG A 249 -16.90 3.66 -10.30
C ARG A 249 -16.95 2.20 -9.92
N GLU A 250 -17.86 1.83 -9.01
CA GLU A 250 -18.05 0.46 -8.54
C GLU A 250 -18.34 -0.49 -9.71
N ARG A 251 -19.35 -0.21 -10.53
CA ARG A 251 -19.70 -1.04 -11.70
C ARG A 251 -18.54 -1.15 -12.70
N THR A 252 -17.79 -0.08 -12.93
CA THR A 252 -16.63 -0.12 -13.83
C THR A 252 -15.57 -1.08 -13.30
N ILE A 253 -15.24 -0.98 -12.03
CA ILE A 253 -14.24 -1.82 -11.38
C ILE A 253 -14.71 -3.27 -11.31
N ASP A 254 -15.96 -3.51 -10.95
CA ASP A 254 -16.54 -4.85 -10.94
C ASP A 254 -16.49 -5.51 -12.30
N THR A 255 -16.87 -4.77 -13.34
CA THR A 255 -16.84 -5.28 -14.70
C THR A 255 -15.41 -5.64 -15.13
N VAL A 256 -14.45 -4.78 -14.88
CA VAL A 256 -13.03 -5.05 -15.19
C VAL A 256 -12.53 -6.26 -14.41
N TYR A 257 -12.86 -6.35 -13.14
CA TYR A 257 -12.50 -7.49 -12.29
C TYR A 257 -13.07 -8.80 -12.82
N HIS A 258 -14.37 -8.85 -13.13
CA HIS A 258 -15.01 -10.03 -13.70
C HIS A 258 -14.40 -10.44 -15.03
N MET A 259 -14.12 -9.48 -15.91
CA MET A 259 -13.40 -9.75 -17.17
C MET A 259 -12.03 -10.37 -16.93
N LEU A 260 -11.29 -9.91 -15.91
CA LEU A 260 -10.01 -10.50 -15.54
C LEU A 260 -10.17 -11.92 -14.99
N CYS A 261 -11.16 -12.17 -14.14
CA CYS A 261 -11.45 -13.50 -13.60
C CYS A 261 -11.79 -14.52 -14.72
N GLU A 262 -12.52 -14.11 -15.77
CA GLU A 262 -12.83 -14.97 -16.91
C GLU A 262 -11.59 -15.43 -17.71
N THR A 263 -10.44 -14.79 -17.50
CA THR A 263 -9.18 -15.25 -18.08
C THR A 263 -8.60 -16.49 -17.40
N ASN A 264 -9.22 -16.98 -16.32
CA ASN A 264 -8.70 -18.03 -15.43
C ASN A 264 -7.30 -17.72 -14.87
N ALA A 265 -6.93 -16.45 -14.74
CA ALA A 265 -5.73 -16.04 -14.04
C ALA A 265 -6.06 -15.80 -12.56
N GLU A 266 -5.23 -16.31 -11.67
CA GLU A 266 -5.33 -16.03 -10.23
C GLU A 266 -4.48 -14.82 -9.84
N THR A 267 -3.47 -14.50 -10.65
CA THR A 267 -2.52 -13.42 -10.42
C THR A 267 -2.27 -12.56 -11.66
N LEU A 268 -1.82 -11.32 -11.46
CA LEU A 268 -1.39 -10.45 -12.57
C LEU A 268 -0.14 -10.97 -13.29
N HIS A 269 0.71 -11.76 -12.60
CA HIS A 269 1.87 -12.37 -13.23
C HIS A 269 1.44 -13.36 -14.33
N GLU A 270 0.48 -14.18 -14.03
CA GLU A 270 -0.09 -15.11 -14.99
C GLU A 270 -0.76 -14.41 -16.19
N LEU A 271 -1.36 -13.23 -15.97
CA LEU A 271 -1.89 -12.40 -17.05
C LEU A 271 -0.82 -11.97 -18.04
N LYS A 272 0.41 -11.74 -17.58
CA LYS A 272 1.53 -11.35 -18.44
C LYS A 272 2.12 -12.51 -19.23
N GLU A 273 2.17 -13.71 -18.67
CA GLU A 273 2.80 -14.87 -19.31
C GLU A 273 2.06 -15.39 -20.54
N ASN A 274 0.73 -15.35 -20.55
CA ASN A 274 -0.12 -15.89 -21.64
C ASN A 274 -0.88 -14.78 -22.39
N ARG A 275 -0.19 -13.74 -22.82
CA ARG A 275 -0.78 -12.50 -23.39
C ARG A 275 -1.80 -12.73 -24.49
N PHE A 276 -1.54 -13.65 -25.43
CA PHE A 276 -2.38 -13.82 -26.62
C PHE A 276 -3.72 -14.51 -26.31
N SER A 277 -3.68 -15.62 -25.57
CA SER A 277 -4.94 -16.33 -25.23
C SER A 277 -5.80 -15.54 -24.28
N ARG A 278 -5.19 -14.77 -23.34
CA ARG A 278 -5.91 -13.95 -22.36
C ARG A 278 -6.44 -12.65 -22.97
N ALA A 279 -5.70 -12.01 -23.88
CA ALA A 279 -6.24 -10.90 -24.66
C ALA A 279 -7.48 -11.32 -25.47
N LEU A 280 -7.49 -12.54 -26.01
CA LEU A 280 -8.64 -13.07 -26.72
C LEU A 280 -9.82 -13.38 -25.78
N ALA A 281 -9.55 -13.86 -24.55
CA ALA A 281 -10.58 -14.05 -23.52
C ALA A 281 -11.18 -12.69 -23.12
N LEU A 282 -10.38 -11.68 -22.81
CA LEU A 282 -10.85 -10.32 -22.50
C LEU A 282 -11.70 -9.72 -23.62
N LEU A 283 -11.31 -9.92 -24.88
CA LEU A 283 -12.08 -9.46 -26.04
C LEU A 283 -13.43 -10.19 -26.18
N ARG A 284 -13.48 -11.49 -25.81
CA ARG A 284 -14.74 -12.26 -25.80
C ARG A 284 -15.66 -11.77 -24.67
N SER A 285 -15.12 -11.60 -23.46
CA SER A 285 -15.87 -11.05 -22.32
C SER A 285 -16.45 -9.68 -22.64
N ALA A 286 -15.64 -8.77 -23.22
CA ALA A 286 -16.10 -7.46 -23.65
C ALA A 286 -17.25 -7.51 -24.67
N LYS A 287 -17.26 -8.52 -25.56
CA LYS A 287 -18.35 -8.74 -26.52
C LYS A 287 -19.63 -9.28 -25.87
N GLY A 288 -19.49 -10.01 -24.75
CA GLY A 288 -20.62 -10.55 -23.98
C GLY A 288 -21.29 -9.53 -23.04
N LEU A 289 -20.71 -8.34 -22.86
CA LEU A 289 -21.29 -7.30 -22.03
C LEU A 289 -22.60 -6.75 -22.63
N ASP A 290 -23.58 -6.50 -21.75
CA ASP A 290 -24.78 -5.77 -22.11
C ASP A 290 -24.44 -4.35 -22.60
N GLU A 291 -25.39 -3.74 -23.31
CA GLU A 291 -25.16 -2.45 -23.95
C GLU A 291 -24.89 -1.33 -22.94
N ASP A 292 -25.52 -1.37 -21.77
CA ASP A 292 -25.38 -0.33 -20.74
C ASP A 292 -24.01 -0.44 -20.05
N THR A 293 -23.57 -1.64 -19.73
CA THR A 293 -22.22 -1.88 -19.18
C THR A 293 -21.12 -1.49 -20.17
N ARG A 294 -21.31 -1.80 -21.47
CA ARG A 294 -20.37 -1.37 -22.51
C ARG A 294 -20.34 0.15 -22.67
N LYS A 295 -21.48 0.82 -22.62
CA LYS A 295 -21.56 2.30 -22.63
C LYS A 295 -20.87 2.90 -21.41
N LEU A 296 -21.04 2.29 -20.21
CA LEU A 296 -20.38 2.71 -18.99
C LEU A 296 -18.85 2.62 -19.11
N LEU A 297 -18.31 1.51 -19.58
CA LEU A 297 -16.84 1.37 -19.78
C LEU A 297 -16.29 2.37 -20.78
N VAL A 298 -17.01 2.60 -21.90
CA VAL A 298 -16.63 3.64 -22.88
C VAL A 298 -16.69 5.02 -22.26
N HIS A 299 -17.71 5.31 -21.44
CA HIS A 299 -17.83 6.57 -20.71
C HIS A 299 -16.64 6.76 -19.74
N ALA A 300 -16.36 5.78 -18.90
CA ALA A 300 -15.24 5.80 -17.94
C ALA A 300 -13.90 6.00 -18.63
N ALA A 301 -13.63 5.28 -19.73
CA ALA A 301 -12.45 5.48 -20.55
C ALA A 301 -12.40 6.92 -21.15
N GLY A 302 -13.53 7.42 -21.66
CA GLY A 302 -13.64 8.77 -22.17
C GLY A 302 -13.35 9.84 -21.11
N VAL A 303 -13.81 9.65 -19.87
CA VAL A 303 -13.49 10.53 -18.74
C VAL A 303 -12.00 10.49 -18.44
N PHE A 304 -11.39 9.28 -18.40
CA PHE A 304 -9.97 9.11 -18.19
C PHE A 304 -9.12 9.86 -19.22
N PHE A 305 -9.38 9.67 -20.52
CA PHE A 305 -8.64 10.36 -21.59
C PHE A 305 -8.82 11.87 -21.56
N ARG A 306 -10.02 12.38 -21.23
CA ARG A 306 -10.25 13.83 -21.06
C ARG A 306 -9.46 14.39 -19.87
N SER A 307 -9.41 13.64 -18.76
CA SER A 307 -8.65 14.00 -17.56
C SER A 307 -7.14 14.04 -17.86
N ALA A 308 -6.61 13.02 -18.54
CA ALA A 308 -5.23 13.01 -19.02
C ALA A 308 -4.92 14.20 -19.93
N GLY A 309 -5.80 14.53 -20.87
CA GLY A 309 -5.64 15.69 -21.75
C GLY A 309 -5.64 17.03 -20.99
N ARG A 310 -6.45 17.18 -19.93
CA ARG A 310 -6.44 18.38 -19.07
C ARG A 310 -5.15 18.48 -18.28
N SER A 311 -4.71 17.39 -17.67
CA SER A 311 -3.46 17.35 -16.92
C SER A 311 -2.24 17.67 -17.79
N LEU A 312 -2.20 17.19 -19.06
CA LEU A 312 -1.17 17.56 -20.04
C LEU A 312 -1.15 19.06 -20.36
N LYS A 313 -2.31 19.69 -20.50
CA LYS A 313 -2.40 21.15 -20.75
C LYS A 313 -1.89 21.94 -19.55
N GLN A 314 -2.22 21.53 -18.33
CA GLN A 314 -1.74 22.17 -17.10
C GLN A 314 -0.23 22.00 -16.90
N ALA A 315 0.32 20.83 -17.26
CA ALA A 315 1.76 20.58 -17.20
C ALA A 315 2.59 21.38 -18.23
N ARG A 316 1.94 21.93 -19.29
CA ARG A 316 2.59 22.77 -20.31
C ARG A 316 2.63 24.27 -19.96
N VAL A 317 1.99 24.70 -18.88
CA VAL A 317 2.21 26.05 -18.34
C VAL A 317 3.58 26.02 -17.66
N PRO A 318 4.58 26.81 -18.09
CA PRO A 318 5.89 26.80 -17.47
C PRO A 318 5.76 27.30 -16.04
N ASP A 319 6.09 26.47 -15.06
CA ASP A 319 6.58 26.99 -13.80
C ASP A 319 7.95 27.61 -14.12
N ASP A 320 8.05 28.93 -14.02
CA ASP A 320 9.31 29.68 -14.07
C ASP A 320 10.13 29.38 -12.80
N GLU A 321 10.51 28.12 -12.60
CA GLU A 321 11.53 27.75 -11.65
C GLU A 321 12.56 26.86 -12.33
N LYS A 322 13.70 27.51 -12.56
CA LYS A 322 14.94 26.89 -12.98
C LYS A 322 15.21 25.65 -12.11
N THR A 323 15.35 24.51 -12.77
CA THR A 323 15.93 23.29 -12.20
C THR A 323 17.35 23.65 -11.70
N THR A 324 17.45 24.09 -10.48
CA THR A 324 18.68 24.00 -9.71
C THR A 324 18.87 22.53 -9.39
N GLU A 325 20.05 22.00 -9.62
CA GLU A 325 20.46 20.67 -9.18
C GLU A 325 19.98 20.48 -7.74
N ALA A 326 19.05 19.53 -7.56
CA ALA A 326 18.39 19.34 -6.29
C ALA A 326 19.43 18.98 -5.21
N GLY A 327 19.60 19.86 -4.26
CA GLY A 327 20.43 19.59 -3.09
C GLY A 327 19.85 18.37 -2.37
N LEU A 328 20.68 17.36 -2.18
CA LEU A 328 20.36 16.20 -1.34
C LEU A 328 20.24 16.68 0.11
N ASN A 329 19.00 16.81 0.57
CA ASN A 329 18.72 17.11 1.97
C ASN A 329 18.67 15.82 2.79
N ILE A 330 19.56 15.69 3.74
CA ILE A 330 19.61 14.58 4.70
C ILE A 330 18.87 15.04 5.96
N ILE A 331 17.62 14.63 6.12
CA ILE A 331 16.83 14.91 7.33
C ILE A 331 17.12 13.81 8.35
N PRO A 332 17.63 14.14 9.55
CA PRO A 332 17.86 13.12 10.57
C PRO A 332 16.51 12.56 11.06
N PRO A 333 16.36 11.24 11.16
CA PRO A 333 15.20 10.65 11.77
C PRO A 333 15.14 11.03 13.24
N ARG A 334 14.05 11.64 13.68
CA ARG A 334 13.89 12.05 15.09
C ARG A 334 13.71 10.89 16.06
N PHE A 335 13.60 9.65 15.59
CA PHE A 335 13.37 8.47 16.42
C PHE A 335 13.96 7.20 15.80
N PHE A 336 15.26 6.97 15.97
CA PHE A 336 15.86 5.66 15.94
C PHE A 336 16.99 5.63 16.99
N VAL A 337 16.60 5.59 18.25
CA VAL A 337 17.45 5.12 19.36
C VAL A 337 16.72 3.98 20.05
#